data_601966cc4cec94a79f4e5165e9632038
#
_entry.id   601966cc4cec94a79f4e5165e9632038
#
_cell.length_a   1.000
_cell.length_b   1.000
_cell.length_c   1.000
_cell.angle_alpha   90.00
_cell.angle_beta   90.00
_cell.angle_gamma   90.00
#
_symmetry.space_group_name_H-M   'P 1'
#
loop_
_entity.id
_entity.type
_entity.pdbx_description
1 polymer ?
#
loop_
_entity_poly.entity_id
_entity_poly.type
_entity_poly.pdbx_seq_one_letter_code
_entity_poly.pdbx_strand_id
1 'polypeptide(L)'
;VVAADLGSHQGGFVDCLLQRGAGRVHAVDTCYGTLAWKLRRDPRVIVHERCNALHVRLPEPVDLLTIDVGWTRQRLILPAARSMLAAGGRIVTLIKPHYEADPHLLVNGVLAAERLAEVVDGVLAEVRGLGLDLCGRCESPICGHGGNREVFALLAPQSAC
;
A
#
# COMPACT_ATOMS: atom_id res chain seq x y z
N VAL A 1 16.37 -8.75 1.81
CA VAL A 1 15.37 -7.69 1.62
C VAL A 1 14.65 -7.46 2.92
N VAL A 2 14.62 -6.21 3.39
CA VAL A 2 13.76 -5.74 4.47
C VAL A 2 12.51 -5.15 3.82
N ALA A 3 11.34 -5.56 4.28
CA ALA A 3 10.07 -5.07 3.75
C ALA A 3 9.16 -4.49 4.84
N ALA A 4 8.19 -3.70 4.44
CA ALA A 4 7.10 -3.28 5.32
C ALA A 4 5.76 -3.41 4.60
N ASP A 5 4.72 -3.73 5.36
CA ASP A 5 3.35 -3.82 4.89
C ASP A 5 2.47 -2.85 5.68
N LEU A 6 1.99 -1.82 5.03
CA LEU A 6 1.13 -0.79 5.62
C LEU A 6 -0.33 -1.16 5.39
N GLY A 7 -1.05 -1.46 6.47
CA GLY A 7 -2.39 -2.02 6.45
C GLY A 7 -2.36 -3.55 6.41
N SER A 8 -1.54 -4.15 7.26
CA SER A 8 -1.24 -5.59 7.20
C SER A 8 -2.43 -6.50 7.50
N HIS A 9 -3.40 -6.05 8.27
CA HIS A 9 -4.62 -6.78 8.64
C HIS A 9 -4.32 -8.25 9.01
N GLN A 10 -4.85 -9.25 8.28
CA GLN A 10 -4.57 -10.67 8.52
C GLN A 10 -3.19 -11.13 8.01
N GLY A 11 -2.52 -10.30 7.22
CA GLY A 11 -1.15 -10.54 6.76
C GLY A 11 -1.01 -11.15 5.38
N GLY A 12 -1.94 -10.89 4.46
CA GLY A 12 -1.86 -11.41 3.10
C GLY A 12 -0.57 -10.99 2.39
N PHE A 13 -0.22 -9.72 2.41
CA PHE A 13 1.04 -9.23 1.84
C PHE A 13 2.26 -9.66 2.69
N VAL A 14 2.15 -9.67 4.01
CA VAL A 14 3.22 -10.18 4.89
C VAL A 14 3.59 -11.62 4.52
N ASP A 15 2.59 -12.51 4.38
CA ASP A 15 2.82 -13.91 3.98
C ASP A 15 3.45 -14.02 2.59
N CYS A 16 2.95 -13.23 1.63
CA CYS A 16 3.50 -13.17 0.28
C CYS A 16 4.98 -12.73 0.27
N LEU A 17 5.32 -11.68 1.01
CA LEU A 17 6.69 -11.16 1.13
C LEU A 17 7.63 -12.22 1.72
N LEU A 18 7.21 -12.90 2.77
CA LEU A 18 7.99 -13.98 3.40
C LEU A 18 8.21 -15.16 2.45
N GLN A 19 7.17 -15.58 1.71
CA GLN A 19 7.28 -16.65 0.70
C GLN A 19 8.20 -16.28 -0.46
N ARG A 20 8.32 -14.99 -0.77
CA ARG A 20 9.23 -14.44 -1.78
C ARG A 20 10.63 -14.14 -1.26
N GLY A 21 10.96 -14.56 -0.03
CA GLY A 21 12.31 -14.49 0.52
C GLY A 21 12.65 -13.20 1.26
N ALA A 22 11.66 -12.43 1.71
CA ALA A 22 11.93 -11.31 2.62
C ALA A 22 12.58 -11.82 3.90
N GLY A 23 13.72 -11.25 4.26
CA GLY A 23 14.45 -11.61 5.49
C GLY A 23 13.85 -10.95 6.73
N ARG A 24 13.11 -9.85 6.54
CA ARG A 24 12.39 -9.13 7.60
C ARG A 24 11.18 -8.42 7.02
N VAL A 25 10.05 -8.46 7.74
CA VAL A 25 8.82 -7.76 7.36
C VAL A 25 8.23 -7.01 8.55
N HIS A 26 8.12 -5.71 8.45
CA HIS A 26 7.40 -4.86 9.39
C HIS A 26 5.91 -4.85 9.03
N ALA A 27 5.09 -5.48 9.84
CA ALA A 27 3.63 -5.53 9.67
C ALA A 27 2.99 -4.38 10.46
N VAL A 28 2.46 -3.37 9.77
CA VAL A 28 1.90 -2.16 10.38
C VAL A 28 0.39 -2.13 10.21
N ASP A 29 -0.36 -2.00 11.30
CA ASP A 29 -1.81 -1.85 11.27
C ASP A 29 -2.33 -1.02 12.46
N THR A 30 -3.45 -0.34 12.25
CA THR A 30 -4.18 0.35 13.32
C THR A 30 -4.94 -0.62 14.23
N CYS A 31 -5.31 -1.78 13.70
CA CYS A 31 -5.97 -2.85 14.44
C CYS A 31 -5.02 -3.53 15.44
N TYR A 32 -5.59 -4.29 16.34
CA TYR A 32 -4.88 -5.12 17.31
C TYR A 32 -5.34 -6.57 17.21
N GLY A 33 -4.39 -7.51 17.18
CA GLY A 33 -4.68 -8.95 17.20
C GLY A 33 -5.22 -9.52 15.89
N THR A 34 -5.23 -8.77 14.80
CA THR A 34 -5.77 -9.20 13.49
C THR A 34 -4.78 -10.04 12.70
N LEU A 35 -3.48 -9.76 12.84
CA LEU A 35 -2.44 -10.50 12.11
C LEU A 35 -2.50 -11.99 12.47
N ALA A 36 -2.51 -12.84 11.46
CA ALA A 36 -2.60 -14.30 11.60
C ALA A 36 -1.51 -14.84 12.54
N TRP A 37 -1.88 -15.77 13.43
CA TRP A 37 -1.01 -16.30 14.47
C TRP A 37 0.31 -16.88 13.93
N LYS A 38 0.27 -17.58 12.79
CA LYS A 38 1.46 -18.13 12.14
C LYS A 38 2.48 -17.05 11.78
N LEU A 39 2.01 -15.88 11.30
CA LEU A 39 2.85 -14.74 10.92
C LEU A 39 3.40 -14.01 12.15
N ARG A 40 2.55 -13.86 13.16
CA ARG A 40 2.95 -13.24 14.43
C ARG A 40 4.09 -13.99 15.12
N ARG A 41 4.19 -15.31 14.93
CA ARG A 41 5.25 -16.16 15.48
C ARG A 41 6.45 -16.34 14.58
N ASP A 42 6.41 -15.87 13.34
CA ASP A 42 7.57 -15.94 12.45
C ASP A 42 8.64 -14.94 12.93
N PRO A 43 9.87 -15.38 13.23
CA PRO A 43 10.93 -14.52 13.74
C PRO A 43 11.36 -13.40 12.77
N ARG A 44 10.96 -13.48 11.52
CA ARG A 44 11.20 -12.45 10.51
C ARG A 44 10.15 -11.34 10.53
N VAL A 45 9.04 -11.49 11.26
CA VAL A 45 7.94 -10.52 11.31
C VAL A 45 8.06 -9.65 12.55
N ILE A 46 8.08 -8.34 12.35
CA ILE A 46 8.02 -7.34 13.41
C ILE A 46 6.64 -6.69 13.36
N VAL A 47 5.87 -6.88 14.42
CA VAL A 47 4.47 -6.44 14.48
C VAL A 47 4.39 -5.04 15.08
N HIS A 48 3.77 -4.11 14.33
CA HIS A 48 3.46 -2.74 14.74
C HIS A 48 1.95 -2.56 14.74
N GLU A 49 1.30 -2.94 15.81
CA GLU A 49 -0.16 -2.79 15.99
C GLU A 49 -0.51 -1.46 16.65
N ARG A 50 -1.76 -1.02 16.49
CA ARG A 50 -2.27 0.28 16.95
C ARG A 50 -1.42 1.45 16.42
N CYS A 51 -0.81 1.25 15.24
CA CYS A 51 0.06 2.21 14.59
C CYS A 51 -0.59 2.72 13.31
N ASN A 52 -0.72 4.05 13.22
CA ASN A 52 -1.19 4.66 11.99
C ASN A 52 -0.03 4.75 10.98
N ALA A 53 -0.23 4.18 9.80
CA ALA A 53 0.75 4.16 8.72
C ALA A 53 1.24 5.55 8.28
N LEU A 54 0.43 6.60 8.47
CA LEU A 54 0.80 7.99 8.18
C LEU A 54 1.88 8.55 9.14
N HIS A 55 2.03 7.95 10.33
CA HIS A 55 2.84 8.50 11.40
C HIS A 55 3.85 7.52 11.97
N VAL A 56 3.78 6.26 11.56
CA VAL A 56 4.71 5.22 12.03
C VAL A 56 6.14 5.55 11.61
N ARG A 57 7.08 5.30 12.51
CA ARG A 57 8.52 5.36 12.23
C ARG A 57 9.09 3.96 12.37
N LEU A 58 9.57 3.41 11.28
CA LEU A 58 10.25 2.12 11.29
C LEU A 58 11.66 2.28 11.85
N PRO A 59 12.20 1.27 12.54
CA PRO A 59 13.55 1.33 13.12
C PRO A 59 14.67 1.31 12.08
N GLU A 60 14.34 0.97 10.83
CA GLU A 60 15.28 0.86 9.71
C GLU A 60 14.59 1.20 8.39
N PRO A 61 15.32 1.68 7.37
CA PRO A 61 14.79 1.83 6.03
C PRO A 61 14.44 0.48 5.41
N VAL A 62 13.46 0.46 4.49
CA VAL A 62 12.99 -0.76 3.83
C VAL A 62 13.24 -0.75 2.33
N ASP A 63 13.55 -1.93 1.77
CA ASP A 63 13.80 -2.12 0.34
C ASP A 63 12.50 -2.22 -0.46
N LEU A 64 11.45 -2.75 0.16
CA LEU A 64 10.13 -2.92 -0.46
C LEU A 64 9.03 -2.58 0.54
N LEU A 65 8.08 -1.79 0.10
CA LEU A 65 6.94 -1.39 0.89
C LEU A 65 5.65 -1.75 0.14
N THR A 66 4.76 -2.49 0.79
CA THR A 66 3.40 -2.75 0.31
C THR A 66 2.41 -1.85 1.04
N ILE A 67 1.38 -1.37 0.34
CA ILE A 67 0.36 -0.48 0.90
C ILE A 67 -1.03 -1.02 0.53
N ASP A 68 -1.80 -1.40 1.55
CA ASP A 68 -3.20 -1.77 1.44
C ASP A 68 -3.99 -1.13 2.60
N VAL A 69 -4.09 0.18 2.58
CA VAL A 69 -4.81 0.95 3.61
C VAL A 69 -6.23 1.28 3.16
N GLY A 70 -7.18 1.20 4.10
CA GLY A 70 -8.55 1.67 3.90
C GLY A 70 -8.68 3.16 4.18
N TRP A 71 -9.64 3.82 3.53
CA TRP A 71 -10.08 5.20 3.80
C TRP A 71 -9.01 6.29 3.65
N THR A 72 -7.80 5.92 3.22
CA THR A 72 -6.67 6.83 3.10
C THR A 72 -6.30 7.01 1.62
N ARG A 73 -6.34 8.24 1.13
CA ARG A 73 -5.97 8.57 -0.25
C ARG A 73 -4.47 8.43 -0.47
N GLN A 74 -4.08 8.04 -1.69
CA GLN A 74 -2.67 7.85 -2.07
C GLN A 74 -1.82 9.10 -1.82
N ARG A 75 -2.34 10.28 -2.10
CA ARG A 75 -1.63 11.56 -1.85
C ARG A 75 -1.25 11.79 -0.39
N LEU A 76 -1.91 11.11 0.56
CA LEU A 76 -1.60 11.22 1.99
C LEU A 76 -0.60 10.17 2.44
N ILE A 77 -0.74 8.91 1.97
CA ILE A 77 0.10 7.81 2.43
C ILE A 77 1.45 7.75 1.71
N LEU A 78 1.52 8.09 0.43
CA LEU A 78 2.74 7.96 -0.38
C LEU A 78 3.91 8.82 0.14
N PRO A 79 3.74 10.07 0.60
CA PRO A 79 4.84 10.84 1.20
C PRO A 79 5.42 10.17 2.45
N ALA A 80 4.56 9.61 3.33
CA ALA A 80 5.00 8.88 4.51
C ALA A 80 5.75 7.59 4.10
N ALA A 81 5.18 6.82 3.17
CA ALA A 81 5.79 5.60 2.65
C ALA A 81 7.16 5.87 2.01
N ARG A 82 7.26 6.92 1.18
CA ARG A 82 8.53 7.31 0.55
C ARG A 82 9.63 7.60 1.57
N SER A 83 9.30 8.21 2.70
CA SER A 83 10.26 8.52 3.76
C SER A 83 10.83 7.31 4.48
N MET A 84 10.18 6.14 4.35
CA MET A 84 10.61 4.87 4.95
C MET A 84 11.54 4.06 4.04
N LEU A 85 11.66 4.43 2.75
CA LEU A 85 12.43 3.65 1.79
C LEU A 85 13.94 3.79 1.98
N ALA A 86 14.63 2.68 1.80
CA ALA A 86 16.06 2.64 1.54
C ALA A 86 16.38 3.21 0.16
N ALA A 87 17.65 3.54 -0.08
CA ALA A 87 18.11 3.93 -1.41
C ALA A 87 17.81 2.80 -2.43
N GLY A 88 17.14 3.13 -3.52
CA GLY A 88 16.70 2.16 -4.53
C GLY A 88 15.47 1.34 -4.16
N GLY A 89 14.88 1.59 -3.00
CA GLY A 89 13.65 0.90 -2.56
C GLY A 89 12.46 1.16 -3.48
N ARG A 90 11.43 0.35 -3.35
CA ARG A 90 10.20 0.37 -4.18
C ARG A 90 8.95 0.33 -3.32
N ILE A 91 7.86 0.86 -3.88
CA ILE A 91 6.53 0.78 -3.28
C ILE A 91 5.62 0.00 -4.23
N VAL A 92 4.89 -0.96 -3.70
CA VAL A 92 3.71 -1.57 -4.34
C VAL A 92 2.50 -1.08 -3.58
N THR A 93 1.67 -0.25 -4.19
CA THR A 93 0.46 0.25 -3.56
C THR A 93 -0.79 -0.28 -4.24
N LEU A 94 -1.80 -0.63 -3.45
CA LEU A 94 -3.13 -0.95 -3.94
C LEU A 94 -3.99 0.32 -3.94
N ILE A 95 -4.19 0.86 -5.13
CA ILE A 95 -5.09 2.01 -5.35
C ILE A 95 -6.51 1.50 -5.29
N LYS A 96 -7.31 2.11 -4.43
CA LYS A 96 -8.74 1.85 -4.26
C LYS A 96 -9.54 3.04 -4.81
N PRO A 97 -9.94 3.00 -6.09
CA PRO A 97 -10.50 4.17 -6.77
C PRO A 97 -11.74 4.74 -6.08
N HIS A 98 -12.53 3.91 -5.42
CA HIS A 98 -13.70 4.34 -4.64
C HIS A 98 -13.36 5.18 -3.40
N TYR A 99 -12.12 5.16 -2.91
CA TYR A 99 -11.65 6.09 -1.87
C TYR A 99 -10.97 7.34 -2.43
N GLU A 100 -10.58 7.30 -3.70
CA GLU A 100 -9.94 8.42 -4.39
C GLU A 100 -10.95 9.34 -5.07
N ALA A 101 -12.03 8.75 -5.59
CA ALA A 101 -13.06 9.44 -6.33
C ALA A 101 -13.84 10.46 -5.46
N ASP A 102 -14.46 11.40 -6.12
CA ASP A 102 -15.44 12.26 -5.47
C ASP A 102 -16.66 11.43 -5.04
N PRO A 103 -17.17 11.57 -3.81
CA PRO A 103 -18.25 10.76 -3.29
C PRO A 103 -19.53 10.75 -4.16
N HIS A 104 -19.79 11.82 -4.90
CA HIS A 104 -20.97 11.88 -5.80
C HIS A 104 -20.87 10.94 -7.01
N LEU A 105 -19.69 10.43 -7.32
CA LEU A 105 -19.47 9.44 -8.40
C LEU A 105 -19.75 8.01 -7.94
N LEU A 106 -20.00 7.79 -6.67
CA LEU A 106 -20.24 6.47 -6.08
C LEU A 106 -21.75 6.16 -6.00
N VAL A 107 -22.11 4.98 -6.42
CA VAL A 107 -23.46 4.43 -6.22
C VAL A 107 -23.37 3.32 -5.17
N ASN A 108 -23.99 3.53 -4.01
CA ASN A 108 -23.88 2.62 -2.85
C ASN A 108 -22.44 2.27 -2.46
N GLY A 109 -21.52 3.25 -2.56
CA GLY A 109 -20.10 3.04 -2.25
C GLY A 109 -19.28 2.34 -3.35
N VAL A 110 -19.88 2.12 -4.53
CA VAL A 110 -19.23 1.48 -5.67
C VAL A 110 -18.97 2.51 -6.78
N LEU A 111 -17.74 2.55 -7.29
CA LEU A 111 -17.38 3.35 -8.43
C LEU A 111 -17.76 2.61 -9.73
N ALA A 112 -18.46 3.31 -10.64
CA ALA A 112 -18.81 2.77 -11.93
C ALA A 112 -17.54 2.41 -12.75
N ALA A 113 -17.59 1.27 -13.45
CA ALA A 113 -16.43 0.74 -14.19
C ALA A 113 -15.88 1.71 -15.23
N GLU A 114 -16.75 2.53 -15.84
CA GLU A 114 -16.42 3.52 -16.85
C GLU A 114 -15.57 4.67 -16.29
N ARG A 115 -15.66 4.89 -14.96
CA ARG A 115 -14.90 5.93 -14.27
C ARG A 115 -13.56 5.46 -13.70
N LEU A 116 -13.30 4.14 -13.71
CA LEU A 116 -12.11 3.54 -13.12
C LEU A 116 -10.83 4.16 -13.68
N ALA A 117 -10.70 4.18 -15.01
CA ALA A 117 -9.50 4.68 -15.67
C ALA A 117 -9.25 6.16 -15.36
N GLU A 118 -10.27 6.99 -15.42
CA GLU A 118 -10.20 8.42 -15.11
C GLU A 118 -9.68 8.68 -13.70
N VAL A 119 -10.24 7.98 -12.70
CA VAL A 119 -9.85 8.15 -11.31
C VAL A 119 -8.42 7.65 -11.07
N VAL A 120 -8.08 6.47 -11.59
CA VAL A 120 -6.74 5.90 -11.44
C VAL A 120 -5.68 6.77 -12.13
N ASP A 121 -5.95 7.24 -13.34
CA ASP A 121 -5.03 8.11 -14.08
C ASP A 121 -4.83 9.45 -13.37
N GLY A 122 -5.89 10.00 -12.74
CA GLY A 122 -5.81 11.18 -11.89
C GLY A 122 -4.87 10.97 -10.69
N VAL A 123 -5.02 9.85 -9.97
CA VAL A 123 -4.12 9.49 -8.85
C VAL A 123 -2.68 9.35 -9.33
N LEU A 124 -2.45 8.65 -10.45
CA LEU A 124 -1.12 8.42 -10.98
C LEU A 124 -0.45 9.70 -11.51
N ALA A 125 -1.23 10.67 -11.99
CA ALA A 125 -0.70 11.98 -12.37
C ALA A 125 -0.15 12.75 -11.16
N GLU A 126 -0.74 12.61 -9.99
CA GLU A 126 -0.25 13.24 -8.75
C GLU A 126 1.04 12.61 -8.22
N VAL A 127 1.27 11.32 -8.48
CA VAL A 127 2.41 10.54 -7.94
C VAL A 127 3.75 11.21 -8.23
N ARG A 128 3.91 11.75 -9.44
CA ARG A 128 5.15 12.42 -9.84
C ARG A 128 5.43 13.68 -9.02
N GLY A 129 4.39 14.43 -8.69
CA GLY A 129 4.49 15.60 -7.79
C GLY A 129 4.87 15.24 -6.36
N LEU A 130 4.70 13.98 -5.97
CA LEU A 130 5.11 13.44 -4.67
C LEU A 130 6.56 12.91 -4.66
N GLY A 131 7.31 13.09 -5.76
CA GLY A 131 8.69 12.64 -5.91
C GLY A 131 8.84 11.15 -6.16
N LEU A 132 7.82 10.54 -6.80
CA LEU A 132 7.79 9.13 -7.18
C LEU A 132 7.53 9.01 -8.68
N ASP A 133 8.09 7.99 -9.31
CA ASP A 133 7.81 7.61 -10.68
C ASP A 133 7.02 6.29 -10.73
N LEU A 134 6.07 6.22 -11.66
CA LEU A 134 5.34 4.99 -11.95
C LEU A 134 6.22 4.04 -12.78
N CYS A 135 6.51 2.85 -12.24
CA CYS A 135 7.26 1.80 -12.92
C CYS A 135 6.37 0.78 -13.63
N GLY A 136 5.13 0.62 -13.18
CA GLY A 136 4.17 -0.28 -13.78
C GLY A 136 2.85 -0.30 -13.02
N ARG A 137 1.80 -0.79 -13.67
CA ARG A 137 0.48 -0.97 -13.04
C ARG A 137 -0.22 -2.20 -13.60
N CYS A 138 -1.10 -2.80 -12.81
CA CYS A 138 -2.03 -3.83 -13.24
C CYS A 138 -3.30 -3.80 -12.38
N GLU A 139 -4.42 -4.25 -12.95
CA GLU A 139 -5.62 -4.44 -12.14
C GLU A 139 -5.43 -5.59 -11.16
N SER A 140 -6.07 -5.46 -10.00
CA SER A 140 -6.19 -6.55 -9.04
C SER A 140 -7.07 -7.67 -9.63
N PRO A 141 -6.64 -8.93 -9.55
CA PRO A 141 -7.48 -10.04 -10.00
C PRO A 141 -8.69 -10.30 -9.10
N ILE A 142 -8.71 -9.69 -7.93
CA ILE A 142 -9.82 -9.76 -6.97
C ILE A 142 -10.42 -8.38 -6.77
N CYS A 143 -11.74 -8.34 -6.60
CA CYS A 143 -12.44 -7.11 -6.27
C CYS A 143 -12.40 -6.84 -4.77
N GLY A 144 -12.39 -5.56 -4.40
CA GLY A 144 -12.56 -5.10 -3.03
C GLY A 144 -14.01 -5.15 -2.57
N HIS A 145 -14.27 -4.52 -1.42
CA HIS A 145 -15.59 -4.46 -0.83
C HIS A 145 -16.63 -3.89 -1.80
N GLY A 146 -17.81 -4.50 -1.84
CA GLY A 146 -18.91 -4.10 -2.72
C GLY A 146 -18.69 -4.36 -4.22
N GLY A 147 -17.63 -5.09 -4.59
CA GLY A 147 -17.29 -5.36 -5.98
C GLY A 147 -16.44 -4.27 -6.64
N ASN A 148 -15.90 -3.34 -5.87
CA ASN A 148 -15.00 -2.29 -6.37
C ASN A 148 -13.74 -2.89 -7.00
N ARG A 149 -13.41 -2.44 -8.20
CA ARG A 149 -12.15 -2.80 -8.87
C ARG A 149 -11.01 -1.98 -8.27
N GLU A 150 -9.87 -2.61 -8.11
CA GLU A 150 -8.68 -2.02 -7.50
C GLU A 150 -7.48 -2.19 -8.43
N VAL A 151 -6.47 -1.33 -8.29
CA VAL A 151 -5.32 -1.31 -9.21
C VAL A 151 -4.02 -1.28 -8.40
N PHE A 152 -3.12 -2.22 -8.69
CA PHE A 152 -1.75 -2.16 -8.19
C PHE A 152 -0.91 -1.17 -8.99
N ALA A 153 -0.10 -0.40 -8.30
CA ALA A 153 0.95 0.42 -8.89
C ALA A 153 2.30 0.13 -8.25
N LEU A 154 3.31 -0.07 -9.08
CA LEU A 154 4.71 -0.16 -8.67
C LEU A 154 5.35 1.22 -8.85
N LEU A 155 5.89 1.77 -7.76
CA LEU A 155 6.46 3.10 -7.72
C LEU A 155 7.93 3.06 -7.27
N ALA A 156 8.71 4.01 -7.77
CA ALA A 156 10.09 4.23 -7.36
C ALA A 156 10.31 5.70 -6.99
N PRO A 157 11.17 6.03 -6.01
CA PRO A 157 11.63 7.40 -5.84
C PRO A 157 12.25 7.94 -7.12
N GLN A 158 11.96 9.20 -7.43
CA GLN A 158 12.65 9.89 -8.52
C GLN A 158 14.14 9.95 -8.20
N SER A 159 14.97 9.66 -9.20
CA SER A 159 16.41 9.89 -9.06
C SER A 159 16.64 11.38 -8.85
N ALA A 160 17.44 11.72 -7.83
CA ALA A 160 17.92 13.09 -7.70
C ALA A 160 18.74 13.40 -8.97
N CYS A 161 18.33 14.42 -9.72
CA CYS A 161 19.13 14.98 -10.81
C CYS A 161 20.39 15.64 -10.26
#